data_0a9b20de1f62ceb00e047e514249e2bb
#
_entry.id   0a9b20de1f62ceb00e047e514249e2bb
#
_cell.length_a   1.000
_cell.length_b   1.000
_cell.length_c   1.000
_cell.angle_alpha   90.00
_cell.angle_beta   90.00
_cell.angle_gamma   90.00
#
_symmetry.space_group_name_H-M   'P 1'
#
loop_
_entity.id
_entity.type
_entity.pdbx_description
1 polymer ?
#
loop_
_entity_poly.entity_id
_entity_poly.type
_entity_poly.pdbx_seq_one_letter_code
_entity_poly.pdbx_strand_id
1 'polypeptide(L)'
;MSTQDIVQKLWNLCNVLRDDGITYHQYVTELTYILFLKMLEETGEESALQKEIEQAYKKRLEKYAASKKKTVDDLDDDEKNERKNVLDSYSWAYLTTLNGIDLKKYYNAVLTELGKLPLSKISSIYAKAVSSIEEPKNLEKIISEINKLDWFEAKKEGLGDLYEGLLAKNADEKKSGAGDRKSVGRERVC
;
A
#
# COMPACT_ATOMS: atom_id res chain seq x y z
N MET A 1 -20.64 9.35 0.32
CA MET A 1 -20.17 8.92 1.68
C MET A 1 -19.14 9.93 2.14
N SER A 2 -19.23 10.46 3.37
CA SER A 2 -18.25 11.43 3.87
C SER A 2 -16.90 10.76 4.14
N THR A 3 -15.82 11.56 4.18
CA THR A 3 -14.48 11.07 4.57
C THR A 3 -14.50 10.44 5.96
N GLN A 4 -15.29 10.98 6.89
CA GLN A 4 -15.44 10.41 8.23
C GLN A 4 -16.10 9.03 8.23
N ASP A 5 -17.08 8.79 7.35
CA ASP A 5 -17.70 7.48 7.19
C ASP A 5 -16.70 6.45 6.64
N ILE A 6 -15.86 6.88 5.70
CA ILE A 6 -14.78 6.05 5.15
C ILE A 6 -13.77 5.71 6.25
N VAL A 7 -13.30 6.71 7.01
CA VAL A 7 -12.39 6.51 8.15
C VAL A 7 -12.96 5.50 9.14
N GLN A 8 -14.25 5.62 9.49
CA GLN A 8 -14.88 4.69 10.43
C GLN A 8 -14.96 3.27 9.87
N LYS A 9 -15.29 3.10 8.59
CA LYS A 9 -15.31 1.78 7.94
C LYS A 9 -13.92 1.15 7.88
N LEU A 10 -12.91 1.93 7.49
CA LEU A 10 -11.52 1.47 7.45
C LEU A 10 -11.03 1.09 8.85
N TRP A 11 -11.41 1.88 9.87
CA TRP A 11 -11.05 1.55 11.25
C TRP A 11 -11.68 0.25 11.72
N ASN A 12 -12.91 -0.03 11.33
CA ASN A 12 -13.58 -1.29 11.67
C ASN A 12 -12.86 -2.52 11.05
N LEU A 13 -12.17 -2.34 9.93
CA LEU A 13 -11.35 -3.41 9.33
C LEU A 13 -10.12 -3.76 10.18
N CYS A 14 -9.66 -2.88 11.06
CA CYS A 14 -8.50 -3.17 11.90
C CYS A 14 -8.76 -4.38 12.83
N ASN A 15 -10.01 -4.64 13.17
CA ASN A 15 -10.37 -5.82 13.96
C ASN A 15 -10.09 -7.14 13.23
N VAL A 16 -10.10 -7.11 11.90
CA VAL A 16 -9.76 -8.28 11.06
C VAL A 16 -8.29 -8.65 11.23
N LEU A 17 -7.42 -7.65 11.39
CA LEU A 17 -5.97 -7.84 11.53
C LEU A 17 -5.51 -8.05 12.98
N ARG A 18 -6.38 -7.74 13.95
CA ARG A 18 -6.07 -7.96 15.37
C ARG A 18 -5.77 -9.42 15.65
N ASP A 19 -6.48 -10.34 15.01
CA ASP A 19 -6.31 -11.78 15.20
C ASP A 19 -4.97 -12.27 14.59
N ASP A 20 -4.36 -11.53 13.67
CA ASP A 20 -3.03 -11.77 13.11
C ASP A 20 -1.89 -11.21 13.98
N GLY A 21 -2.19 -10.63 15.14
CA GLY A 21 -1.20 -10.02 16.01
C GLY A 21 -0.67 -8.68 15.52
N ILE A 22 -1.29 -8.07 14.49
CA ILE A 22 -0.90 -6.78 13.93
C ILE A 22 -1.32 -5.66 14.89
N THR A 23 -0.36 -4.79 15.23
CA THR A 23 -0.63 -3.60 16.05
C THR A 23 -1.40 -2.54 15.29
N TYR A 24 -2.12 -1.65 15.99
CA TYR A 24 -2.80 -0.52 15.34
C TYR A 24 -1.86 0.36 14.52
N HIS A 25 -0.62 0.53 14.96
CA HIS A 25 0.37 1.31 14.19
C HIS A 25 0.72 0.63 12.86
N GLN A 26 0.97 -0.66 12.88
CA GLN A 26 1.22 -1.45 11.67
C GLN A 26 0.01 -1.43 10.74
N TYR A 27 -1.21 -1.52 11.30
CA TYR A 27 -2.43 -1.43 10.53
C TYR A 27 -2.58 -0.08 9.80
N VAL A 28 -2.38 1.04 10.50
CA VAL A 28 -2.44 2.38 9.88
C VAL A 28 -1.38 2.54 8.79
N THR A 29 -0.19 2.00 9.01
CA THR A 29 0.88 1.99 8.00
C THR A 29 0.47 1.19 6.77
N GLU A 30 -0.07 0.00 6.95
CA GLU A 30 -0.55 -0.86 5.87
C GLU A 30 -1.68 -0.20 5.08
N LEU A 31 -2.65 0.38 5.79
CA LEU A 31 -3.72 1.16 5.15
C LEU A 31 -3.17 2.31 4.32
N THR A 32 -2.13 3.00 4.80
CA THR A 32 -1.50 4.10 4.05
C THR A 32 -1.01 3.62 2.69
N TYR A 33 -0.35 2.46 2.65
CA TYR A 33 0.13 1.89 1.39
C TYR A 33 -1.02 1.56 0.43
N ILE A 34 -2.04 0.87 0.92
CA ILE A 34 -3.18 0.44 0.08
C ILE A 34 -4.01 1.65 -0.38
N LEU A 35 -4.31 2.57 0.53
CA LEU A 35 -5.11 3.76 0.23
C LEU A 35 -4.43 4.67 -0.78
N PHE A 36 -3.10 4.81 -0.70
CA PHE A 36 -2.38 5.62 -1.66
C PHE A 36 -2.49 5.05 -3.08
N LEU A 37 -2.36 3.72 -3.23
CA LEU A 37 -2.56 3.05 -4.51
C LEU A 37 -4.00 3.24 -5.03
N LYS A 38 -5.00 3.10 -4.16
CA LYS A 38 -6.40 3.33 -4.52
C LYS A 38 -6.66 4.77 -4.94
N MET A 39 -6.09 5.74 -4.24
CA MET A 39 -6.27 7.15 -4.59
C MET A 39 -5.61 7.53 -5.91
N LEU A 40 -4.47 6.94 -6.27
CA LEU A 40 -3.87 7.13 -7.60
C LEU A 40 -4.84 6.71 -8.72
N GLU A 41 -5.51 5.58 -8.54
CA GLU A 41 -6.53 5.11 -9.50
C GLU A 41 -7.72 6.08 -9.53
N GLU A 42 -8.28 6.42 -8.37
CA GLU A 42 -9.47 7.23 -8.25
C GLU A 42 -9.30 8.68 -8.76
N THR A 43 -8.10 9.26 -8.62
CA THR A 43 -7.77 10.60 -9.11
C THR A 43 -7.28 10.63 -10.54
N GLY A 44 -7.06 9.47 -11.16
CA GLY A 44 -6.48 9.35 -12.50
C GLY A 44 -4.97 9.59 -12.55
N GLU A 45 -4.31 9.69 -11.38
CA GLU A 45 -2.86 9.89 -11.30
C GLU A 45 -2.07 8.59 -11.56
N GLU A 46 -2.75 7.46 -11.70
CA GLU A 46 -2.12 6.19 -12.10
C GLU A 46 -1.36 6.31 -13.42
N SER A 47 -1.83 7.17 -14.34
CA SER A 47 -1.14 7.46 -15.59
C SER A 47 0.21 8.17 -15.40
N ALA A 48 0.34 8.99 -14.37
CA ALA A 48 1.61 9.64 -14.02
C ALA A 48 2.60 8.61 -13.43
N LEU A 49 2.11 7.70 -12.59
CA LEU A 49 2.89 6.57 -12.09
C LEU A 49 3.39 5.69 -13.23
N GLN A 50 2.55 5.39 -14.23
CA GLN A 50 2.94 4.58 -15.38
C GLN A 50 4.10 5.22 -16.16
N LYS A 51 4.10 6.54 -16.35
CA LYS A 51 5.22 7.25 -17.00
C LYS A 51 6.53 7.12 -16.21
N GLU A 52 6.46 7.17 -14.87
CA GLU A 52 7.65 6.97 -14.03
C GLU A 52 8.18 5.53 -14.14
N ILE A 53 7.27 4.54 -14.18
CA ILE A 53 7.59 3.13 -14.38
C ILE A 53 8.28 2.91 -15.73
N GLU A 54 7.71 3.47 -16.81
CA GLU A 54 8.29 3.39 -18.16
C GLU A 54 9.70 4.00 -18.20
N GLN A 55 9.90 5.16 -17.59
CA GLN A 55 11.21 5.79 -17.49
C GLN A 55 12.22 4.92 -16.70
N ALA A 56 11.76 4.31 -15.61
CA ALA A 56 12.59 3.41 -14.82
C ALA A 56 12.95 2.13 -15.62
N TYR A 57 12.00 1.60 -16.38
CA TYR A 57 12.24 0.47 -17.29
C TYR A 57 13.26 0.82 -18.38
N LYS A 58 13.09 1.97 -19.03
CA LYS A 58 14.05 2.47 -20.03
C LYS A 58 15.48 2.56 -19.47
N LYS A 59 15.63 3.11 -18.27
CA LYS A 59 16.93 3.18 -17.60
C LYS A 59 17.52 1.80 -17.29
N ARG A 60 16.68 0.82 -16.94
CA ARG A 60 17.14 -0.58 -16.75
C ARG A 60 17.67 -1.16 -18.05
N LEU A 61 16.98 -0.94 -19.18
CA LEU A 61 17.42 -1.38 -20.50
C LEU A 61 18.74 -0.71 -20.93
N GLU A 62 18.84 0.61 -20.79
CA GLU A 62 20.04 1.37 -21.13
C GLU A 62 21.26 0.86 -20.34
N LYS A 63 21.10 0.66 -19.02
CA LYS A 63 22.15 0.11 -18.17
C LYS A 63 22.58 -1.30 -18.58
N TYR A 64 21.62 -2.15 -18.92
CA TYR A 64 21.88 -3.52 -19.38
C TYR A 64 22.59 -3.52 -20.74
N ALA A 65 22.09 -2.79 -21.72
CA ALA A 65 22.68 -2.67 -23.05
C ALA A 65 24.13 -2.17 -22.96
N ALA A 66 24.38 -1.12 -22.17
CA ALA A 66 25.74 -0.60 -21.94
C ALA A 66 26.67 -1.67 -21.34
N SER A 67 26.20 -2.51 -20.43
CA SER A 67 26.99 -3.61 -19.86
C SER A 67 27.37 -4.66 -20.88
N LYS A 68 26.59 -4.79 -21.96
CA LYS A 68 26.81 -5.71 -23.09
C LYS A 68 27.53 -5.03 -24.26
N LYS A 69 27.88 -3.74 -24.13
CA LYS A 69 28.42 -2.91 -25.24
C LYS A 69 27.47 -2.86 -26.45
N LYS A 70 26.17 -2.85 -26.18
CA LYS A 70 25.07 -2.74 -27.16
C LYS A 70 24.31 -1.43 -26.95
N THR A 71 23.46 -1.07 -27.89
CA THR A 71 22.39 -0.09 -27.70
C THR A 71 21.08 -0.80 -27.28
N VAL A 72 20.06 -0.06 -26.84
CA VAL A 72 18.75 -0.64 -26.48
C VAL A 72 18.08 -1.26 -27.72
N ASP A 73 18.31 -0.69 -28.89
CA ASP A 73 17.75 -1.17 -30.16
C ASP A 73 18.35 -2.53 -30.60
N ASP A 74 19.58 -2.82 -30.15
CA ASP A 74 20.26 -4.10 -30.40
C ASP A 74 19.80 -5.25 -29.50
N LEU A 75 18.96 -4.96 -28.49
CA LEU A 75 18.42 -5.99 -27.59
C LEU A 75 17.24 -6.69 -28.25
N ASP A 76 17.21 -8.00 -28.13
CA ASP A 76 16.04 -8.79 -28.54
C ASP A 76 14.89 -8.69 -27.52
N ASP A 77 13.74 -9.29 -27.88
CA ASP A 77 12.54 -9.23 -27.03
C ASP A 77 12.71 -10.03 -25.74
N ASP A 78 13.46 -11.09 -25.73
CA ASP A 78 13.72 -11.89 -24.53
C ASP A 78 14.61 -11.10 -23.57
N GLU A 79 15.69 -10.49 -24.05
CA GLU A 79 16.56 -9.62 -23.26
C GLU A 79 15.77 -8.44 -22.66
N LYS A 80 14.82 -7.84 -23.40
CA LYS A 80 13.96 -6.77 -22.91
C LYS A 80 12.96 -7.27 -21.87
N ASN A 81 12.32 -8.41 -22.11
CA ASN A 81 11.32 -8.98 -21.19
C ASN A 81 11.93 -9.39 -19.86
N GLU A 82 13.12 -9.94 -19.85
CA GLU A 82 13.85 -10.29 -18.61
C GLU A 82 14.16 -9.06 -17.73
N ARG A 83 14.11 -7.83 -18.29
CA ARG A 83 14.34 -6.58 -17.55
C ARG A 83 13.06 -5.93 -17.04
N LYS A 84 11.91 -6.50 -17.35
CA LYS A 84 10.63 -6.09 -16.75
C LYS A 84 10.55 -6.50 -15.28
N ASN A 85 9.79 -5.75 -14.52
CA ASN A 85 9.44 -6.11 -13.15
C ASN A 85 7.92 -6.03 -12.95
N VAL A 86 7.47 -6.29 -11.74
CA VAL A 86 6.04 -6.30 -11.40
C VAL A 86 5.31 -5.01 -11.72
N LEU A 87 6.00 -3.85 -11.68
CA LEU A 87 5.39 -2.55 -11.93
C LEU A 87 5.05 -2.33 -13.42
N ASP A 88 5.79 -2.95 -14.34
CA ASP A 88 5.56 -2.75 -15.78
C ASP A 88 4.17 -3.24 -16.24
N SER A 89 3.50 -4.04 -15.41
CA SER A 89 2.11 -4.48 -15.59
C SER A 89 1.17 -4.06 -14.46
N TYR A 90 1.60 -3.14 -13.58
CA TYR A 90 0.81 -2.73 -12.44
C TYR A 90 -0.39 -1.89 -12.85
N SER A 91 -1.55 -2.21 -12.29
CA SER A 91 -2.72 -1.34 -12.16
C SER A 91 -3.51 -1.77 -10.92
N TRP A 92 -4.27 -0.83 -10.33
CA TRP A 92 -5.20 -1.18 -9.24
C TRP A 92 -6.22 -2.23 -9.71
N ALA A 93 -6.74 -2.07 -10.93
CA ALA A 93 -7.69 -3.02 -11.50
C ALA A 93 -7.11 -4.44 -11.55
N TYR A 94 -5.86 -4.61 -11.98
CA TYR A 94 -5.21 -5.92 -11.99
C TYR A 94 -4.99 -6.46 -10.56
N LEU A 95 -4.53 -5.62 -9.64
CA LEU A 95 -4.35 -6.02 -8.23
C LEU A 95 -5.62 -6.61 -7.64
N THR A 96 -6.78 -6.03 -7.93
CA THR A 96 -8.09 -6.48 -7.41
C THR A 96 -8.61 -7.76 -8.07
N THR A 97 -8.02 -8.24 -9.16
CA THR A 97 -8.35 -9.55 -9.76
C THR A 97 -7.65 -10.71 -9.09
N LEU A 98 -6.58 -10.43 -8.34
CA LEU A 98 -5.79 -11.45 -7.67
C LEU A 98 -6.41 -11.85 -6.33
N ASN A 99 -6.10 -13.05 -5.86
CA ASN A 99 -6.54 -13.56 -4.57
C ASN A 99 -5.48 -14.44 -3.90
N GLY A 100 -5.70 -14.72 -2.63
CA GLY A 100 -4.87 -15.63 -1.86
C GLY A 100 -3.38 -15.31 -1.89
N ILE A 101 -2.57 -16.33 -2.07
CA ILE A 101 -1.10 -16.25 -2.08
C ILE A 101 -0.58 -15.40 -3.25
N ASP A 102 -1.24 -15.44 -4.40
CA ASP A 102 -0.80 -14.70 -5.57
C ASP A 102 -0.99 -13.19 -5.37
N LEU A 103 -2.11 -12.77 -4.76
CA LEU A 103 -2.32 -11.40 -4.35
C LEU A 103 -1.22 -10.94 -3.37
N LYS A 104 -0.94 -11.73 -2.33
CA LYS A 104 0.09 -11.38 -1.34
C LYS A 104 1.47 -11.22 -1.96
N LYS A 105 1.89 -12.17 -2.81
CA LYS A 105 3.18 -12.10 -3.50
C LYS A 105 3.28 -10.88 -4.41
N TYR A 106 2.23 -10.64 -5.19
CA TYR A 106 2.17 -9.50 -6.11
C TYR A 106 2.22 -8.17 -5.35
N TYR A 107 1.39 -8.02 -4.32
CA TYR A 107 1.35 -6.82 -3.49
C TYR A 107 2.71 -6.52 -2.84
N ASN A 108 3.36 -7.51 -2.22
CA ASN A 108 4.68 -7.33 -1.63
C ASN A 108 5.75 -6.92 -2.67
N ALA A 109 5.69 -7.50 -3.86
CA ALA A 109 6.59 -7.14 -4.95
C ALA A 109 6.33 -5.70 -5.43
N VAL A 110 5.06 -5.29 -5.54
CA VAL A 110 4.67 -3.91 -5.88
C VAL A 110 5.22 -2.93 -4.85
N LEU A 111 5.01 -3.15 -3.55
CA LEU A 111 5.55 -2.27 -2.50
C LEU A 111 7.07 -2.12 -2.61
N THR A 112 7.77 -3.24 -2.79
CA THR A 112 9.23 -3.27 -2.90
C THR A 112 9.72 -2.46 -4.10
N GLU A 113 9.09 -2.63 -5.25
CA GLU A 113 9.53 -1.96 -6.49
C GLU A 113 9.13 -0.47 -6.52
N LEU A 114 7.98 -0.09 -5.94
CA LEU A 114 7.60 1.31 -5.77
C LEU A 114 8.63 2.09 -4.92
N GLY A 115 9.15 1.46 -3.88
CA GLY A 115 10.20 2.06 -3.04
C GLY A 115 11.54 2.27 -3.76
N LYS A 116 11.75 1.64 -4.91
CA LYS A 116 12.98 1.76 -5.74
C LYS A 116 12.85 2.77 -6.88
N LEU A 117 11.66 3.31 -7.13
CA LEU A 117 11.46 4.32 -8.19
C LEU A 117 12.31 5.56 -7.88
N PRO A 118 13.03 6.10 -8.86
CA PRO A 118 13.95 7.20 -8.62
C PRO A 118 13.22 8.52 -8.38
N LEU A 119 13.51 9.18 -7.25
CA LEU A 119 13.14 10.58 -6.94
C LEU A 119 11.66 10.96 -7.02
N SER A 120 10.78 10.00 -6.86
CA SER A 120 9.34 10.20 -6.89
C SER A 120 8.80 10.48 -5.48
N LYS A 121 7.75 11.29 -5.37
CA LYS A 121 6.96 11.41 -4.13
C LYS A 121 6.43 10.03 -3.70
N ILE A 122 6.14 9.18 -4.67
CA ILE A 122 5.66 7.82 -4.50
C ILE A 122 6.73 6.98 -3.81
N SER A 123 7.98 7.02 -4.27
CA SER A 123 9.07 6.25 -3.67
C SER A 123 9.34 6.61 -2.22
N SER A 124 9.06 7.85 -1.79
CA SER A 124 9.23 8.25 -0.39
C SER A 124 8.20 7.59 0.53
N ILE A 125 6.97 7.38 0.05
CA ILE A 125 5.91 6.69 0.79
C ILE A 125 6.25 5.21 0.97
N TYR A 126 6.78 4.59 -0.08
CA TYR A 126 7.10 3.16 -0.10
C TYR A 126 8.55 2.85 0.23
N ALA A 127 9.37 3.84 0.62
CA ALA A 127 10.75 3.62 1.02
C ALA A 127 10.83 2.58 2.15
N LYS A 128 11.42 1.41 1.86
CA LYS A 128 11.50 0.27 2.78
C LYS A 128 10.13 -0.28 3.20
N ALA A 129 9.08 -0.08 2.40
CA ALA A 129 7.77 -0.63 2.69
C ALA A 129 7.83 -2.16 2.68
N VAL A 130 7.29 -2.74 3.74
CA VAL A 130 7.10 -4.18 3.91
C VAL A 130 5.71 -4.37 4.49
N SER A 131 4.92 -5.24 3.89
CA SER A 131 3.60 -5.56 4.42
C SER A 131 3.71 -6.28 5.75
N SER A 132 2.91 -5.85 6.72
CA SER A 132 2.75 -6.51 8.02
C SER A 132 1.67 -7.58 7.99
N ILE A 133 0.90 -7.70 6.91
CA ILE A 133 -0.18 -8.67 6.78
C ILE A 133 0.40 -10.02 6.37
N GLU A 134 0.32 -10.99 7.27
CA GLU A 134 0.83 -12.33 6.99
C GLU A 134 -0.20 -13.23 6.31
N GLU A 135 -1.46 -13.15 6.73
CA GLU A 135 -2.53 -13.97 6.18
C GLU A 135 -3.09 -13.39 4.85
N PRO A 136 -2.97 -14.12 3.72
CA PRO A 136 -3.44 -13.64 2.41
C PRO A 136 -4.93 -13.25 2.40
N LYS A 137 -5.78 -13.99 3.13
CA LYS A 137 -7.22 -13.72 3.24
C LYS A 137 -7.53 -12.36 3.86
N ASN A 138 -6.69 -11.89 4.78
CA ASN A 138 -6.87 -10.61 5.43
C ASN A 138 -6.50 -9.46 4.48
N LEU A 139 -5.42 -9.61 3.71
CA LEU A 139 -5.08 -8.65 2.66
C LEU A 139 -6.18 -8.57 1.60
N GLU A 140 -6.66 -9.71 1.12
CA GLU A 140 -7.76 -9.81 0.16
C GLU A 140 -9.02 -9.10 0.67
N LYS A 141 -9.41 -9.34 1.92
CA LYS A 141 -10.55 -8.69 2.55
C LYS A 141 -10.39 -7.17 2.60
N ILE A 142 -9.23 -6.66 3.03
CA ILE A 142 -8.98 -5.22 3.13
C ILE A 142 -9.04 -4.58 1.75
N ILE A 143 -8.36 -5.12 0.75
CA ILE A 143 -8.37 -4.60 -0.62
C ILE A 143 -9.79 -4.63 -1.20
N SER A 144 -10.52 -5.72 -1.00
CA SER A 144 -11.91 -5.85 -1.46
C SER A 144 -12.84 -4.82 -0.81
N GLU A 145 -12.73 -4.61 0.50
CA GLU A 145 -13.56 -3.62 1.20
C GLU A 145 -13.20 -2.18 0.78
N ILE A 146 -11.91 -1.86 0.63
CA ILE A 146 -11.45 -0.57 0.11
C ILE A 146 -11.99 -0.33 -1.31
N ASN A 147 -11.96 -1.35 -2.16
CA ASN A 147 -12.45 -1.23 -3.54
C ASN A 147 -13.96 -0.98 -3.64
N LYS A 148 -14.74 -1.41 -2.66
CA LYS A 148 -16.21 -1.22 -2.60
C LYS A 148 -16.65 0.12 -2.03
N LEU A 149 -15.75 0.90 -1.43
CA LEU A 149 -16.11 2.18 -0.84
C LEU A 149 -16.45 3.20 -1.92
N ASP A 150 -17.39 4.10 -1.59
CA ASP A 150 -17.70 5.26 -2.41
C ASP A 150 -16.68 6.37 -2.17
N TRP A 151 -15.77 6.54 -3.11
CA TRP A 151 -14.66 7.49 -3.05
C TRP A 151 -15.00 8.89 -3.56
N PHE A 152 -16.24 9.14 -3.97
CA PHE A 152 -16.62 10.39 -4.64
C PHE A 152 -16.30 11.65 -3.79
N GLU A 153 -16.65 11.65 -2.52
CA GLU A 153 -16.35 12.79 -1.64
C GLU A 153 -14.87 12.83 -1.23
N ALA A 154 -14.28 11.68 -0.94
CA ALA A 154 -12.86 11.60 -0.57
C ALA A 154 -11.92 12.09 -1.68
N LYS A 155 -12.32 11.97 -2.95
CA LYS A 155 -11.58 12.56 -4.08
C LYS A 155 -11.49 14.07 -4.00
N LYS A 156 -12.53 14.73 -3.50
CA LYS A 156 -12.59 16.20 -3.38
C LYS A 156 -11.77 16.73 -2.20
N GLU A 157 -11.83 16.01 -1.09
CA GLU A 157 -11.13 16.39 0.15
C GLU A 157 -9.66 15.99 0.12
N GLY A 158 -9.34 14.93 -0.62
CA GLY A 158 -7.99 14.40 -0.77
C GLY A 158 -7.61 13.36 0.29
N LEU A 159 -6.46 12.71 0.05
CA LEU A 159 -5.94 11.64 0.90
C LEU A 159 -5.51 12.15 2.29
N GLY A 160 -5.15 13.44 2.39
CA GLY A 160 -4.67 14.06 3.63
C GLY A 160 -5.67 13.94 4.77
N ASP A 161 -6.92 14.34 4.56
CA ASP A 161 -7.97 14.31 5.57
C ASP A 161 -8.29 12.88 6.03
N LEU A 162 -8.24 11.94 5.10
CA LEU A 162 -8.44 10.52 5.39
C LEU A 162 -7.32 9.97 6.27
N TYR A 163 -6.06 10.31 5.95
CA TYR A 163 -4.90 9.91 6.73
C TYR A 163 -4.89 10.54 8.12
N GLU A 164 -5.21 11.83 8.25
CA GLU A 164 -5.33 12.52 9.53
C GLU A 164 -6.42 11.90 10.40
N GLY A 165 -7.57 11.54 9.80
CA GLY A 165 -8.63 10.82 10.50
C GLY A 165 -8.20 9.46 11.05
N LEU A 166 -7.41 8.69 10.29
CA LEU A 166 -6.85 7.41 10.75
C LEU A 166 -5.82 7.61 11.86
N LEU A 167 -4.96 8.62 11.76
CA LEU A 167 -4.00 8.94 12.81
C LEU A 167 -4.69 9.37 14.11
N ALA A 168 -5.76 10.16 14.03
CA ALA A 168 -6.55 10.57 15.19
C ALA A 168 -7.15 9.33 15.91
N LYS A 169 -7.76 8.40 15.16
CA LYS A 169 -8.26 7.14 15.70
C LYS A 169 -7.17 6.33 16.40
N ASN A 170 -5.99 6.20 15.79
CA ASN A 170 -4.86 5.50 16.38
C ASN A 170 -4.40 6.17 17.70
N ALA A 171 -4.42 7.51 17.79
CA ALA A 171 -4.07 8.24 18.99
C ALA A 171 -5.08 8.01 20.13
N ASP A 172 -6.37 7.95 19.83
CA ASP A 172 -7.44 7.72 20.79
C ASP A 172 -7.37 6.30 21.36
N GLU A 173 -7.11 5.30 20.54
CA GLU A 173 -6.91 3.90 20.99
C GLU A 173 -5.69 3.75 21.93
N LYS A 174 -4.62 4.47 21.65
CA LYS A 174 -3.45 4.47 22.56
C LYS A 174 -3.78 5.03 23.94
N LYS A 175 -4.65 6.04 24.01
CA LYS A 175 -5.11 6.64 25.29
C LYS A 175 -6.02 5.69 26.04
N SER A 176 -6.97 5.04 25.37
CA SER A 176 -7.88 4.07 25.98
C SER A 176 -7.15 2.83 26.49
N GLY A 177 -6.25 2.26 25.69
CA GLY A 177 -5.44 1.09 26.08
C GLY A 177 -4.44 1.37 27.21
N ALA A 178 -4.03 2.62 27.42
CA ALA A 178 -3.21 3.01 28.57
C ALA A 178 -4.03 3.12 29.88
N GLY A 179 -5.34 3.37 29.78
CA GLY A 179 -6.27 3.41 30.91
C GLY A 179 -6.48 2.03 31.52
N ASP A 180 -6.67 1.00 30.73
CA ASP A 180 -6.95 -0.37 31.17
C ASP A 180 -5.78 -1.05 31.90
N ARG A 181 -4.53 -0.65 31.61
CA ARG A 181 -3.36 -1.21 32.31
C ARG A 181 -3.16 -0.65 33.72
N LYS A 182 -3.86 0.41 34.13
CA LYS A 182 -3.75 0.98 35.48
C LYS A 182 -4.72 0.39 36.51
N SER A 183 -5.72 -0.38 36.07
CA SER A 183 -6.72 -0.95 36.97
C SER A 183 -6.41 -2.37 37.50
N VAL A 184 -5.36 -3.04 37.03
CA VAL A 184 -5.02 -4.43 37.43
C VAL A 184 -3.90 -4.48 38.49
N GLY A 185 -3.59 -3.38 39.15
CA GLY A 185 -2.48 -3.30 40.07
C GLY A 185 -2.82 -2.76 41.47
N ARG A 186 -3.88 -3.21 42.16
CA ARG A 186 -4.05 -3.04 43.60
C ARG A 186 -5.10 -3.97 44.20
N GLU A 187 -4.74 -5.20 44.33
CA GLU A 187 -5.22 -6.02 45.42
C GLU A 187 -4.03 -6.81 45.97
N ARG A 188 -3.49 -6.29 47.05
CA ARG A 188 -2.64 -7.05 47.95
C ARG A 188 -3.04 -6.67 49.38
N VAL A 189 -3.60 -7.60 50.04
CA VAL A 189 -3.15 -8.32 51.21
C VAL A 189 -3.57 -7.70 52.54
N CYS A 190 -4.39 -8.41 53.25
CA CYS A 190 -4.05 -8.94 54.58
C CYS A 190 -4.56 -10.36 54.68
#